data_4434927684a507a730ee14cf4ac85f2d
#
_entry.id   4434927684a507a730ee14cf4ac85f2d
#
_cell.length_a   1.000
_cell.length_b   1.000
_cell.length_c   1.000
_cell.angle_alpha   90.00
_cell.angle_beta   90.00
_cell.angle_gamma   90.00
#
_symmetry.space_group_name_H-M   'P 1'
#
loop_
_entity.id
_entity.type
_entity.pdbx_description
1 polymer ?
#
loop_
_entity_poly.entity_id
_entity_poly.type
_entity_poly.pdbx_seq_one_letter_code
_entity_poly.pdbx_strand_id
1 'polypeptide(L)'
;MTLKAVPAFAMIAIIGLGVQVEARTPCQEYLRLRNAATEAWKQAMRAPLSERCGALYHASLAAEATLKYADNNRESCDISVQLLNQVEGYHREAVLARDNACVGRPLRPYPADIVPR
;
A
#
# COMPACT_ATOMS: atom_id res chain seq x y z
N MET A 1 25.51 -34.10 -12.55
CA MET A 1 25.04 -34.01 -12.36
C MET A 1 24.48 -33.67 -11.91
N THR A 2 24.49 -33.62 -12.04
CA THR A 2 23.73 -33.38 -11.69
C THR A 2 23.18 -32.90 -11.16
N LEU A 3 23.25 -32.85 -11.24
CA LEU A 3 22.50 -32.42 -10.82
C LEU A 3 22.02 -32.08 -10.46
N LYS A 4 22.07 -32.14 -10.68
CA LYS A 4 21.34 -31.90 -10.41
C LYS A 4 20.70 -31.58 -9.97
N ALA A 5 21.02 -31.70 -10.35
CA ALA A 5 20.17 -31.53 -10.03
C ALA A 5 19.57 -31.12 -9.54
N VAL A 6 19.69 -31.02 -9.71
CA VAL A 6 18.86 -30.75 -9.29
C VAL A 6 18.19 -30.24 -8.86
N PRO A 7 18.42 -30.22 -9.20
CA PRO A 7 17.53 -29.81 -8.74
C PRO A 7 16.81 -29.44 -8.30
N ALA A 8 16.98 -29.45 -8.63
CA ALA A 8 16.08 -29.25 -8.23
C ALA A 8 15.56 -28.75 -7.68
N PHE A 9 15.60 -28.54 -7.73
CA PHE A 9 14.81 -28.17 -7.15
C PHE A 9 14.35 -27.63 -6.83
N ALA A 10 14.84 -27.54 -7.33
CA ALA A 10 14.11 -27.19 -6.99
C ALA A 10 13.49 -26.78 -6.73
N MET A 11 13.57 -26.76 -6.94
CA MET A 11 12.73 -26.55 -6.69
C MET A 11 12.10 -26.21 -6.20
N ILE A 12 12.38 -26.19 -6.44
CA ILE A 12 11.56 -26.01 -5.90
C ILE A 12 11.12 -25.47 -5.38
N ALA A 13 11.45 -25.34 -5.53
CA ALA A 13 10.90 -24.94 -4.90
C ALA A 13 10.48 -24.33 -4.80
N ILE A 14 10.67 -24.11 -5.30
CA ILE A 14 10.11 -23.75 -5.10
C ILE A 14 9.51 -23.63 -4.87
N ILE A 15 9.49 -23.83 -5.17
CA ILE A 15 8.76 -23.92 -4.69
C ILE A 15 8.33 -23.63 -3.84
N GLY A 16 8.58 -23.63 -3.81
CA GLY A 16 7.99 -23.49 -2.85
C GLY A 16 7.79 -22.29 -2.51
N LEU A 17 8.13 -21.85 -2.94
CA LEU A 17 7.77 -20.95 -2.78
C LEU A 17 6.85 -20.44 -3.17
N GLY A 18 7.16 -20.20 -4.05
CA GLY A 18 5.93 -19.87 -4.68
C GLY A 18 4.75 -20.32 -3.96
N VAL A 19 4.93 -21.27 -3.32
CA VAL A 19 3.86 -21.82 -2.51
C VAL A 19 3.25 -20.75 -1.62
N GLN A 20 4.07 -19.94 -1.04
CA GLN A 20 3.53 -18.91 -0.18
C GLN A 20 2.69 -17.94 -0.96
N VAL A 21 3.09 -17.68 -2.18
CA VAL A 21 2.31 -16.81 -3.02
C VAL A 21 0.93 -17.38 -3.26
N GLU A 22 0.88 -18.66 -3.53
CA GLU A 22 -0.41 -19.28 -3.80
C GLU A 22 -1.27 -19.31 -2.58
N ALA A 23 -0.66 -19.46 -1.42
CA ALA A 23 -1.42 -19.47 -0.19
C ALA A 23 -1.95 -18.09 0.15
N ARG A 24 -1.40 -17.07 -0.47
CA ARG A 24 -1.85 -15.73 -0.17
C ARG A 24 -3.20 -15.47 -0.81
N THR A 25 -4.15 -15.12 0.02
CA THR A 25 -5.48 -14.79 -0.47
C THR A 25 -5.48 -13.35 -1.00
N PRO A 26 -6.45 -13.00 -1.83
CA PRO A 26 -6.59 -11.60 -2.23
C PRO A 26 -6.72 -10.66 -1.04
N CYS A 27 -7.34 -11.11 0.04
CA CYS A 27 -7.50 -10.27 1.21
C CYS A 27 -6.18 -10.03 1.92
N GLN A 28 -5.29 -11.01 1.91
CA GLN A 28 -3.96 -10.81 2.48
C GLN A 28 -3.16 -9.83 1.65
N GLU A 29 -3.30 -9.86 0.34
CA GLU A 29 -2.63 -8.89 -0.51
C GLU A 29 -3.16 -7.50 -0.27
N TYR A 30 -4.47 -7.36 -0.07
CA TYR A 30 -5.04 -6.08 0.26
C TYR A 30 -4.45 -5.54 1.57
N LEU A 31 -4.33 -6.40 2.58
CA LEU A 31 -3.77 -5.98 3.86
C LEU A 31 -2.31 -5.56 3.71
N ARG A 32 -1.56 -6.28 2.89
CA ARG A 32 -0.17 -5.93 2.63
C ARG A 32 -0.07 -4.54 2.00
N LEU A 33 -0.90 -4.29 1.01
CA LEU A 33 -0.90 -3.00 0.33
C LEU A 33 -1.31 -1.88 1.27
N ARG A 34 -2.34 -2.12 2.09
CA ARG A 34 -2.80 -1.13 3.04
C ARG A 34 -1.72 -0.81 4.07
N ASN A 35 -1.05 -1.84 4.57
CA ASN A 35 0.01 -1.63 5.54
C ASN A 35 1.18 -0.87 4.93
N ALA A 36 1.52 -1.16 3.68
CA ALA A 36 2.56 -0.44 2.99
C ALA A 36 2.20 1.03 2.82
N ALA A 37 0.94 1.30 2.50
CA ALA A 37 0.49 2.69 2.35
C ALA A 37 0.55 3.43 3.67
N THR A 38 0.13 2.77 4.76
CA THR A 38 0.18 3.38 6.08
C THR A 38 1.62 3.69 6.47
N GLU A 39 2.53 2.77 6.20
CA GLU A 39 3.92 2.99 6.54
C GLU A 39 4.53 4.12 5.71
N ALA A 40 4.20 4.17 4.43
CA ALA A 40 4.68 5.25 3.57
C ALA A 40 4.19 6.60 4.08
N TRP A 41 2.94 6.66 4.53
CA TRP A 41 2.40 7.89 5.09
C TRP A 41 3.15 8.31 6.35
N LYS A 42 3.40 7.36 7.24
CA LYS A 42 4.14 7.65 8.46
C LYS A 42 5.54 8.17 8.16
N GLN A 43 6.20 7.54 7.21
CA GLN A 43 7.54 7.99 6.83
C GLN A 43 7.50 9.39 6.24
N ALA A 44 6.48 9.68 5.44
CA ALA A 44 6.35 11.01 4.86
C ALA A 44 6.16 12.07 5.95
N MET A 45 5.40 11.74 6.98
CA MET A 45 5.18 12.68 8.07
C MET A 45 6.44 12.94 8.88
N ARG A 46 7.36 11.99 8.89
CA ARG A 46 8.62 12.14 9.61
C ARG A 46 9.72 12.71 8.74
N ALA A 47 9.51 12.83 7.44
CA ALA A 47 10.55 13.27 6.53
C ALA A 47 10.83 14.77 6.72
N PRO A 48 12.10 15.18 6.50
CA PRO A 48 12.39 16.61 6.49
C PRO A 48 11.58 17.31 5.42
N LEU A 49 11.37 18.61 5.61
CA LEU A 49 10.56 19.37 4.67
C LEU A 49 11.08 19.26 3.25
N SER A 50 12.40 19.23 3.08
CA SER A 50 12.98 19.17 1.73
C SER A 50 12.68 17.86 1.03
N GLU A 51 12.32 16.81 1.77
CA GLU A 51 12.06 15.50 1.19
C GLU A 51 10.58 15.12 1.22
N ARG A 52 9.77 15.97 1.81
CA ARG A 52 8.38 15.60 2.08
C ARG A 52 7.56 15.49 0.81
N CYS A 53 7.84 16.33 -0.17
CA CYS A 53 7.13 16.24 -1.44
C CYS A 53 7.28 14.85 -2.06
N GLY A 54 8.53 14.38 -2.17
CA GLY A 54 8.77 13.05 -2.74
C GLY A 54 8.21 11.94 -1.89
N ALA A 55 8.34 12.05 -0.58
CA ALA A 55 7.82 11.02 0.32
C ALA A 55 6.30 10.94 0.23
N LEU A 56 5.62 12.08 0.13
CA LEU A 56 4.17 12.08 -0.02
C LEU A 56 3.73 11.59 -1.39
N TYR A 57 4.57 11.81 -2.40
CA TYR A 57 4.28 11.24 -3.70
C TYR A 57 4.25 9.71 -3.59
N HIS A 58 5.24 9.12 -2.93
CA HIS A 58 5.25 7.67 -2.71
C HIS A 58 4.02 7.22 -1.92
N ALA A 59 3.67 7.98 -0.89
CA ALA A 59 2.49 7.62 -0.09
C ALA A 59 1.22 7.65 -0.94
N SER A 60 1.10 8.63 -1.84
CA SER A 60 -0.08 8.71 -2.69
C SER A 60 -0.14 7.54 -3.67
N LEU A 61 1.00 7.10 -4.19
CA LEU A 61 1.02 5.95 -5.08
C LEU A 61 0.65 4.68 -4.35
N ALA A 62 1.13 4.52 -3.12
CA ALA A 62 0.79 3.34 -2.33
C ALA A 62 -0.69 3.33 -1.99
N ALA A 63 -1.25 4.49 -1.68
CA ALA A 63 -2.68 4.58 -1.41
C ALA A 63 -3.50 4.29 -2.64
N GLU A 64 -3.04 4.74 -3.80
CA GLU A 64 -3.73 4.45 -5.05
C GLU A 64 -3.73 2.95 -5.35
N ALA A 65 -2.59 2.30 -5.13
CA ALA A 65 -2.50 0.86 -5.36
C ALA A 65 -3.46 0.11 -4.44
N THR A 66 -3.56 0.55 -3.20
CA THR A 66 -4.49 -0.05 -2.26
C THR A 66 -5.93 0.12 -2.72
N LEU A 67 -6.26 1.31 -3.16
CA LEU A 67 -7.62 1.59 -3.62
C LEU A 67 -7.99 0.77 -4.83
N LYS A 68 -7.09 0.71 -5.82
CA LYS A 68 -7.36 -0.06 -7.02
C LYS A 68 -7.54 -1.53 -6.70
N TYR A 69 -6.69 -2.06 -5.83
CA TYR A 69 -6.80 -3.45 -5.47
C TYR A 69 -8.10 -3.73 -4.73
N ALA A 70 -8.46 -2.84 -3.80
CA ALA A 70 -9.70 -3.01 -3.05
C ALA A 70 -10.90 -2.97 -3.99
N ASP A 71 -10.89 -2.04 -4.93
CA ASP A 71 -11.99 -1.91 -5.86
C ASP A 71 -12.12 -3.13 -6.77
N ASN A 72 -10.99 -3.67 -7.22
CA ASN A 72 -10.98 -4.80 -8.11
C ASN A 72 -11.29 -6.13 -7.42
N ASN A 73 -11.18 -6.16 -6.10
CA ASN A 73 -11.35 -7.39 -5.33
C ASN A 73 -12.43 -7.26 -4.28
N ARG A 74 -13.41 -6.42 -4.54
CA ARG A 74 -14.45 -6.17 -3.55
C ARG A 74 -15.18 -7.43 -3.13
N GLU A 75 -15.53 -8.26 -4.10
CA GLU A 75 -16.28 -9.46 -3.79
C GLU A 75 -15.41 -10.53 -3.18
N SER A 76 -14.23 -10.74 -3.75
CA SER A 76 -13.36 -11.80 -3.27
C SER A 76 -12.83 -11.52 -1.87
N CYS A 77 -12.74 -10.26 -1.47
CA CYS A 77 -12.26 -9.88 -0.15
C CYS A 77 -13.38 -9.38 0.76
N ASP A 78 -14.61 -9.40 0.27
CA ASP A 78 -15.75 -8.95 1.06
C ASP A 78 -15.53 -7.54 1.59
N ILE A 79 -15.07 -6.67 0.71
CA ILE A 79 -14.79 -5.29 1.09
C ILE A 79 -16.07 -4.50 1.06
N SER A 80 -16.44 -3.96 2.22
CA SER A 80 -17.67 -3.21 2.35
C SER A 80 -17.56 -1.86 1.67
N VAL A 81 -18.71 -1.26 1.41
CA VAL A 81 -18.76 0.09 0.86
C VAL A 81 -18.06 1.07 1.81
N GLN A 82 -18.29 0.91 3.11
CA GLN A 82 -17.66 1.78 4.09
C GLN A 82 -16.14 1.66 4.04
N LEU A 83 -15.63 0.45 3.94
CA LEU A 83 -14.19 0.25 3.88
C LEU A 83 -13.63 0.85 2.61
N LEU A 84 -14.31 0.63 1.49
CA LEU A 84 -13.86 1.21 0.21
C LEU A 84 -13.84 2.73 0.29
N ASN A 85 -14.85 3.32 0.91
CA ASN A 85 -14.88 4.77 1.06
C ASN A 85 -13.74 5.27 1.95
N GLN A 86 -13.38 4.50 2.98
CA GLN A 86 -12.23 4.87 3.80
C GLN A 86 -10.94 4.87 3.01
N VAL A 87 -10.75 3.83 2.22
CA VAL A 87 -9.53 3.73 1.40
C VAL A 87 -9.48 4.87 0.41
N GLU A 88 -10.62 5.20 -0.17
CA GLU A 88 -10.69 6.33 -1.10
C GLU A 88 -10.36 7.63 -0.39
N GLY A 89 -10.84 7.80 0.83
CA GLY A 89 -10.52 8.98 1.62
C GLY A 89 -9.04 9.11 1.91
N TYR A 90 -8.39 8.01 2.26
CA TYR A 90 -6.95 8.01 2.48
C TYR A 90 -6.20 8.43 1.22
N HIS A 91 -6.64 7.92 0.09
CA HIS A 91 -6.00 8.28 -1.18
C HIS A 91 -6.14 9.77 -1.45
N ARG A 92 -7.34 10.31 -1.27
CA ARG A 92 -7.57 11.74 -1.48
C ARG A 92 -6.69 12.58 -0.56
N GLU A 93 -6.59 12.18 0.72
CA GLU A 93 -5.78 12.94 1.65
C GLU A 93 -4.30 12.87 1.30
N ALA A 94 -3.84 11.72 0.83
CA ALA A 94 -2.45 11.59 0.43
C ALA A 94 -2.14 12.47 -0.77
N VAL A 95 -3.05 12.54 -1.74
CA VAL A 95 -2.88 13.38 -2.91
C VAL A 95 -2.87 14.85 -2.50
N LEU A 96 -3.79 15.22 -1.63
CA LEU A 96 -3.88 16.61 -1.19
C LEU A 96 -2.63 17.02 -0.40
N ALA A 97 -2.16 16.16 0.49
CA ALA A 97 -0.96 16.45 1.25
C ALA A 97 0.25 16.56 0.34
N ARG A 98 0.34 15.67 -0.66
CA ARG A 98 1.41 15.74 -1.64
C ARG A 98 1.39 17.07 -2.38
N ASP A 99 0.21 17.46 -2.87
CA ASP A 99 0.11 18.69 -3.62
C ASP A 99 0.50 19.90 -2.77
N ASN A 100 0.05 19.92 -1.51
CA ASN A 100 0.40 21.02 -0.63
C ASN A 100 1.88 21.05 -0.34
N ALA A 101 2.49 19.91 -0.06
CA ALA A 101 3.91 19.86 0.25
C ALA A 101 4.76 20.23 -0.96
N CYS A 102 4.33 19.82 -2.15
CA CYS A 102 5.13 20.08 -3.34
C CYS A 102 5.08 21.54 -3.79
N VAL A 103 4.06 22.28 -3.36
CA VAL A 103 4.04 23.73 -3.63
C VAL A 103 4.47 24.55 -2.42
N GLY A 104 4.96 23.89 -1.36
CA GLY A 104 5.51 24.58 -0.22
C GLY A 104 4.50 25.02 0.81
N ARG A 105 3.28 24.50 0.77
CA ARG A 105 2.29 24.85 1.77
C ARG A 105 2.49 24.03 3.03
N PRO A 106 2.16 24.58 4.20
CA PRO A 106 2.23 23.80 5.42
C PRO A 106 1.26 22.65 5.38
N LEU A 107 1.68 21.52 5.96
CA LEU A 107 0.80 20.38 6.10
C LEU A 107 -0.12 20.58 7.29
N ARG A 108 -1.32 20.09 7.17
CA ARG A 108 -2.20 20.01 8.32
C ARG A 108 -1.63 18.95 9.27
N PRO A 109 -1.82 19.14 10.58
CA PRO A 109 -1.29 18.17 11.53
C PRO A 109 -1.82 16.77 11.26
N TYR A 110 -3.11 16.67 10.94
CA TYR A 110 -3.70 15.41 10.57
C TYR A 110 -4.69 15.65 9.46
N PRO A 111 -4.77 14.72 8.50
CA PRO A 111 -5.84 14.80 7.51
C PRO A 111 -7.18 14.64 8.23
N ALA A 112 -8.03 15.60 8.06
CA ALA A 112 -9.28 15.65 8.80
C ALA A 112 -10.16 14.45 8.52
N ASP A 113 -10.07 13.92 7.30
CA ASP A 113 -10.91 12.81 6.90
C ASP A 113 -10.45 11.49 7.47
N ILE A 114 -9.19 11.43 7.89
CA ILE A 114 -8.60 10.18 8.34
C ILE A 114 -8.68 10.04 9.85
N VAL A 115 -8.53 11.16 10.54
CA VAL A 115 -8.47 11.15 12.00
C VAL A 115 -9.87 11.00 12.55
N PRO A 116 -10.11 9.98 13.38
CA PRO A 116 -11.42 9.85 14.01
C PRO A 116 -11.69 11.03 14.94
N ARG A 117 -12.93 11.40 14.98
CA ARG A 117 -13.35 12.51 15.81
C ARG A 117 -13.93 12.03 17.10
#